data_939e23d7a0e9ed4ce639f9bec3d5f151
#
_entry.id   939e23d7a0e9ed4ce639f9bec3d5f151
#
_cell.length_a   1.000
_cell.length_b   1.000
_cell.length_c   1.000
_cell.angle_alpha   90.00
_cell.angle_beta   90.00
_cell.angle_gamma   90.00
#
_symmetry.space_group_name_H-M   'P 1'
#
loop_
_entity.id
_entity.type
_entity.pdbx_description
1 polymer ?
#
loop_
_entity_poly.entity_id
_entity_poly.type
_entity_poly.pdbx_seq_one_letter_code
_entity_poly.pdbx_strand_id
1 'polypeptide(L)'
;MQVYLVGGAVRDALLGREIKERDYVVVGATPEQLINQGFQQVGKDFPVFLHPKTKEEYALARTERKQGQGYTGFICDFTPEVTLEQDLIRRDLTVNAIAQAEDGSLVDPFGGQDDIKKRVLRHVSDAFSEDPLRILRVARFAARYHYLGFTIAPETKQLLIAMVKAGELTTLTAERVWLECEKSLSDGAFSDFLNVLASIGGLSVISAELEKQWNEDIYKTLKARFEYANNHQLHDTALLFSQVTLSLSSQEINSIANTIRLPNEVRDLAINAQTHQAVLASEQPSCDEVFNCFNQLDLWRRPERFQQVLKVLEISLQHPVPCHESLTLAANQAKAVNPQQFIAQGIKGADIKTALEQARLSAISRYFS
;
A
#
# COMPACT_ATOMS: atom_id res chain seq x y z
N MET A 1 32.38 16.55 12.19
CA MET A 1 31.32 15.63 11.90
C MET A 1 30.30 15.68 13.02
N GLN A 2 29.02 15.93 12.69
CA GLN A 2 27.92 15.95 13.64
C GLN A 2 26.84 14.98 13.11
N VAL A 3 26.17 14.26 14.02
CA VAL A 3 25.15 13.26 13.68
C VAL A 3 23.83 13.66 14.31
N TYR A 4 22.76 13.60 13.54
CA TYR A 4 21.42 13.94 13.98
C TYR A 4 20.43 12.83 13.62
N LEU A 5 19.62 12.41 14.58
CA LEU A 5 18.40 11.64 14.28
C LEU A 5 17.40 12.55 13.59
N VAL A 6 16.74 12.09 12.52
CA VAL A 6 15.89 12.98 11.70
C VAL A 6 14.57 12.32 11.28
N GLY A 7 13.66 13.14 10.81
CA GLY A 7 12.48 12.68 10.07
C GLY A 7 11.46 11.92 10.89
N GLY A 8 11.06 10.74 10.41
CA GLY A 8 10.00 9.93 11.01
C GLY A 8 10.24 9.56 12.46
N ALA A 9 11.48 9.24 12.82
CA ALA A 9 11.85 8.86 14.18
C ALA A 9 11.62 9.99 15.19
N VAL A 10 12.05 11.22 14.86
CA VAL A 10 11.86 12.39 15.74
C VAL A 10 10.39 12.75 15.87
N ARG A 11 9.65 12.76 14.73
CA ARG A 11 8.20 13.00 14.73
C ARG A 11 7.48 11.98 15.60
N ASP A 12 7.74 10.67 15.40
CA ASP A 12 7.03 9.62 16.12
C ASP A 12 7.36 9.64 17.62
N ALA A 13 8.60 9.97 18.01
CA ALA A 13 8.97 10.23 19.41
C ALA A 13 8.16 11.38 20.01
N LEU A 14 8.05 12.52 19.29
CA LEU A 14 7.27 13.68 19.75
C LEU A 14 5.75 13.39 19.83
N LEU A 15 5.27 12.44 19.05
CA LEU A 15 3.89 11.96 19.10
C LEU A 15 3.65 10.86 20.16
N GLY A 16 4.70 10.42 20.88
CA GLY A 16 4.62 9.31 21.83
C GLY A 16 4.36 7.97 21.18
N ARG A 17 4.76 7.80 19.91
CA ARG A 17 4.59 6.57 19.13
C ARG A 17 5.86 5.75 19.15
N GLU A 18 5.73 4.45 18.93
CA GLU A 18 6.87 3.57 18.74
C GLU A 18 7.68 3.97 17.51
N ILE A 19 9.01 4.08 17.67
CA ILE A 19 9.95 4.34 16.60
C ILE A 19 10.30 3.00 15.95
N LYS A 20 9.88 2.82 14.69
CA LYS A 20 10.14 1.60 13.93
C LYS A 20 11.50 1.62 13.23
N GLU A 21 11.88 2.78 12.69
CA GLU A 21 13.10 2.98 11.91
C GLU A 21 13.79 4.27 12.38
N ARG A 22 15.11 4.27 12.35
CA ARG A 22 15.93 5.43 12.71
C ARG A 22 16.82 5.81 11.55
N ASP A 23 16.62 7.03 11.04
CA ASP A 23 17.42 7.64 10.00
C ASP A 23 18.26 8.74 10.59
N TYR A 24 19.54 8.78 10.20
CA TYR A 24 20.47 9.79 10.68
C TYR A 24 21.00 10.63 9.52
N VAL A 25 21.18 11.93 9.80
CA VAL A 25 21.90 12.85 8.91
C VAL A 25 23.26 13.15 9.52
N VAL A 26 24.29 13.07 8.69
CA VAL A 26 25.68 13.36 9.04
C VAL A 26 26.10 14.67 8.36
N VAL A 27 26.46 15.66 9.15
CA VAL A 27 26.93 16.98 8.70
C VAL A 27 28.44 17.10 8.88
N GLY A 28 29.12 17.70 7.92
CA GLY A 28 30.57 17.97 8.02
C GLY A 28 31.42 16.71 7.87
N ALA A 29 31.01 15.77 7.04
CA ALA A 29 31.77 14.56 6.73
C ALA A 29 31.81 14.26 5.23
N THR A 30 32.78 13.44 4.81
CA THR A 30 32.88 12.92 3.46
C THR A 30 32.50 11.42 3.43
N PRO A 31 32.16 10.85 2.25
CA PRO A 31 31.95 9.41 2.09
C PRO A 31 33.10 8.57 2.62
N GLU A 32 34.34 8.98 2.32
CA GLU A 32 35.55 8.26 2.72
C GLU A 32 35.71 8.22 4.25
N GLN A 33 35.32 9.28 4.94
CA GLN A 33 35.38 9.32 6.40
C GLN A 33 34.40 8.31 7.03
N LEU A 34 33.19 8.13 6.47
CA LEU A 34 32.24 7.13 6.94
C LEU A 34 32.72 5.71 6.61
N ILE A 35 33.22 5.48 5.40
CA ILE A 35 33.78 4.18 5.00
C ILE A 35 34.93 3.77 5.91
N ASN A 36 35.86 4.72 6.23
CA ASN A 36 36.99 4.46 7.13
C ASN A 36 36.56 4.15 8.57
N GLN A 37 35.33 4.55 8.98
CA GLN A 37 34.72 4.19 10.26
C GLN A 37 33.94 2.86 10.19
N GLY A 38 33.98 2.15 9.05
CA GLY A 38 33.38 0.85 8.87
C GLY A 38 31.90 0.88 8.41
N PHE A 39 31.39 2.06 8.02
CA PHE A 39 30.07 2.15 7.41
C PHE A 39 30.07 1.55 6.00
N GLN A 40 29.00 0.91 5.61
CA GLN A 40 28.80 0.32 4.29
C GLN A 40 27.95 1.24 3.43
N GLN A 41 28.50 1.77 2.35
CA GLN A 41 27.73 2.57 1.39
C GLN A 41 26.71 1.69 0.66
N VAL A 42 25.46 2.18 0.60
CA VAL A 42 24.33 1.59 -0.14
C VAL A 42 23.76 2.63 -1.10
N GLY A 43 23.42 2.20 -2.32
CA GLY A 43 23.00 3.11 -3.39
C GLY A 43 24.15 3.74 -4.16
N LYS A 44 23.96 3.95 -5.46
CA LYS A 44 24.97 4.55 -6.36
C LYS A 44 24.86 6.06 -6.44
N ASP A 45 23.65 6.58 -6.37
CA ASP A 45 23.35 7.99 -6.66
C ASP A 45 23.14 8.85 -5.41
N PHE A 46 23.00 8.21 -4.24
CA PHE A 46 22.76 8.89 -2.96
C PHE A 46 23.75 8.40 -1.90
N PRO A 47 24.36 9.30 -1.13
CA PRO A 47 25.33 8.96 -0.10
C PRO A 47 24.64 8.46 1.18
N VAL A 48 24.06 7.27 1.12
CA VAL A 48 23.46 6.55 2.25
C VAL A 48 24.40 5.44 2.68
N PHE A 49 24.58 5.28 3.98
CA PHE A 49 25.53 4.35 4.60
C PHE A 49 24.83 3.56 5.71
N LEU A 50 25.09 2.27 5.79
CA LEU A 50 24.60 1.42 6.88
C LEU A 50 25.64 1.41 8.01
N HIS A 51 25.18 1.66 9.23
CA HIS A 51 26.02 1.57 10.40
C HIS A 51 26.56 0.14 10.60
N PRO A 52 27.86 -0.06 10.91
CA PRO A 52 28.49 -1.39 10.91
C PRO A 52 27.83 -2.39 11.85
N LYS A 53 27.31 -1.94 12.99
CA LYS A 53 26.69 -2.81 14.01
C LYS A 53 25.17 -2.81 13.95
N THR A 54 24.52 -1.64 13.96
CA THR A 54 23.04 -1.53 14.08
C THR A 54 22.33 -1.67 12.74
N LYS A 55 23.04 -1.46 11.62
CA LYS A 55 22.47 -1.43 10.25
C LYS A 55 21.47 -0.30 10.00
N GLU A 56 21.37 0.65 10.92
CA GLU A 56 20.61 1.88 10.76
C GLU A 56 21.19 2.74 9.63
N GLU A 57 20.35 3.52 8.97
CA GLU A 57 20.72 4.33 7.81
C GLU A 57 21.28 5.70 8.23
N TYR A 58 22.45 6.03 7.68
CA TYR A 58 23.12 7.30 7.84
C TYR A 58 23.28 7.94 6.47
N ALA A 59 22.71 9.11 6.26
CA ALA A 59 22.87 9.87 5.03
C ALA A 59 23.73 11.11 5.27
N LEU A 60 24.63 11.44 4.34
CA LEU A 60 25.28 12.74 4.37
C LEU A 60 24.27 13.85 4.15
N ALA A 61 24.41 14.96 4.87
CA ALA A 61 23.63 16.17 4.61
C ALA A 61 23.81 16.57 3.15
N ARG A 62 22.72 16.88 2.47
CA ARG A 62 22.75 17.18 1.04
C ARG A 62 21.75 18.24 0.63
N THR A 63 22.09 18.94 -0.45
CA THR A 63 21.13 19.72 -1.23
C THR A 63 20.77 18.94 -2.50
N GLU A 64 19.56 19.15 -2.99
CA GLU A 64 19.07 18.57 -4.24
C GLU A 64 18.67 19.70 -5.16
N ARG A 65 19.10 19.64 -6.43
CA ARG A 65 18.69 20.61 -7.47
C ARG A 65 18.11 19.84 -8.66
N LYS A 66 16.92 20.23 -9.08
CA LYS A 66 16.28 19.66 -10.27
C LYS A 66 17.02 20.13 -11.52
N GLN A 67 17.54 19.20 -12.34
CA GLN A 67 18.21 19.47 -13.61
C GLN A 67 17.67 18.56 -14.72
N GLY A 68 16.36 18.46 -14.87
CA GLY A 68 15.69 17.63 -15.88
C GLY A 68 14.28 17.24 -15.48
N GLN A 69 13.66 16.41 -16.30
CA GLN A 69 12.34 15.82 -16.00
C GLN A 69 12.49 14.45 -15.32
N GLY A 70 11.64 14.17 -14.33
CA GLY A 70 11.56 12.88 -13.64
C GLY A 70 12.57 12.69 -12.51
N TYR A 71 12.63 11.46 -11.95
CA TYR A 71 13.42 11.11 -10.78
C TYR A 71 14.94 11.15 -11.00
N THR A 72 15.42 10.89 -12.21
CA THR A 72 16.85 10.91 -12.56
C THR A 72 17.41 12.31 -12.80
N GLY A 73 16.57 13.34 -12.68
CA GLY A 73 16.90 14.74 -12.94
C GLY A 73 17.40 15.53 -11.73
N PHE A 74 17.77 14.91 -10.62
CA PHE A 74 18.34 15.60 -9.46
C PHE A 74 19.85 15.45 -9.41
N ILE A 75 20.54 16.59 -9.24
CA ILE A 75 21.94 16.61 -8.82
C ILE A 75 21.95 16.81 -7.30
N CYS A 76 22.61 15.87 -6.61
CA CYS A 76 22.84 15.96 -5.18
C CYS A 76 24.23 16.53 -4.91
N ASP A 77 24.29 17.59 -4.12
CA ASP A 77 25.51 18.09 -3.53
C ASP A 77 25.53 17.68 -2.05
N PHE A 78 26.56 16.93 -1.66
CA PHE A 78 26.77 16.38 -0.31
C PHE A 78 28.17 16.71 0.24
N THR A 79 28.70 17.87 -0.13
CA THR A 79 29.99 18.34 0.41
C THR A 79 29.88 18.61 1.92
N PRO A 80 31.00 18.58 2.66
CA PRO A 80 31.01 18.84 4.11
C PRO A 80 30.46 20.22 4.53
N GLU A 81 30.39 21.15 3.59
CA GLU A 81 29.85 22.51 3.78
C GLU A 81 28.33 22.57 3.85
N VAL A 82 27.64 21.52 3.40
CA VAL A 82 26.17 21.44 3.46
C VAL A 82 25.72 21.40 4.91
N THR A 83 24.91 22.38 5.29
CA THR A 83 24.43 22.52 6.66
C THR A 83 23.21 21.63 6.92
N LEU A 84 22.90 21.37 8.20
CA LEU A 84 21.70 20.66 8.61
C LEU A 84 20.42 21.33 8.09
N GLU A 85 20.36 22.67 8.19
CA GLU A 85 19.19 23.44 7.73
C GLU A 85 18.96 23.27 6.22
N GLN A 86 20.03 23.25 5.42
CA GLN A 86 19.97 22.97 3.99
C GLN A 86 19.47 21.57 3.65
N ASP A 87 19.73 20.57 4.50
CA ASP A 87 19.15 19.24 4.35
C ASP A 87 17.68 19.22 4.77
N LEU A 88 17.33 19.91 5.85
CA LEU A 88 15.95 19.92 6.36
C LEU A 88 14.98 20.68 5.45
N ILE A 89 15.40 21.79 4.81
CA ILE A 89 14.54 22.63 3.97
C ILE A 89 13.99 21.90 2.72
N ARG A 90 14.73 20.90 2.22
CA ARG A 90 14.32 20.11 1.04
C ARG A 90 13.34 18.98 1.37
N ARG A 91 13.04 18.74 2.66
CA ARG A 91 12.11 17.68 3.08
C ARG A 91 10.66 18.01 2.71
N ASP A 92 9.80 17.01 2.78
CA ASP A 92 8.40 17.13 2.36
C ASP A 92 7.55 17.96 3.33
N LEU A 93 7.55 17.61 4.61
CA LEU A 93 6.69 18.21 5.64
C LEU A 93 7.49 18.73 6.83
N THR A 94 7.04 19.83 7.42
CA THR A 94 7.66 20.43 8.63
C THR A 94 7.81 19.41 9.76
N VAL A 95 6.78 18.55 9.96
CA VAL A 95 6.80 17.48 10.96
C VAL A 95 7.87 16.41 10.70
N ASN A 96 8.42 16.34 9.49
CA ASN A 96 9.52 15.45 9.10
C ASN A 96 10.86 16.20 8.97
N ALA A 97 10.86 17.53 9.16
CA ALA A 97 12.02 18.40 9.04
C ALA A 97 12.55 18.85 10.41
N ILE A 98 12.44 17.97 11.40
CA ILE A 98 12.99 18.14 12.75
C ILE A 98 14.16 17.19 12.90
N ALA A 99 15.25 17.67 13.51
CA ALA A 99 16.42 16.87 13.83
C ALA A 99 16.64 16.84 15.35
N GLN A 100 17.20 15.75 15.86
CA GLN A 100 17.60 15.61 17.24
C GLN A 100 19.11 15.33 17.32
N ALA A 101 19.83 16.17 18.05
CA ALA A 101 21.23 15.98 18.32
C ALA A 101 21.48 14.86 19.34
N GLU A 102 22.73 14.45 19.51
CA GLU A 102 23.13 13.36 20.41
C GLU A 102 22.81 13.68 21.89
N ASP A 103 22.86 14.95 22.27
CA ASP A 103 22.52 15.43 23.62
C ASP A 103 20.99 15.51 23.84
N GLY A 104 20.18 15.13 22.87
CA GLY A 104 18.72 15.17 22.91
C GLY A 104 18.11 16.52 22.52
N SER A 105 18.90 17.56 22.28
CA SER A 105 18.38 18.87 21.84
C SER A 105 17.75 18.77 20.45
N LEU A 106 16.66 19.53 20.22
CA LEU A 106 15.94 19.55 18.95
C LEU A 106 16.36 20.76 18.11
N VAL A 107 16.60 20.52 16.83
CA VAL A 107 16.81 21.54 15.80
C VAL A 107 15.59 21.54 14.89
N ASP A 108 14.83 22.61 14.93
CA ASP A 108 13.53 22.74 14.24
C ASP A 108 13.41 24.13 13.60
N PRO A 109 14.10 24.37 12.49
CA PRO A 109 14.09 25.69 11.85
C PRO A 109 12.77 26.02 11.14
N PHE A 110 11.91 25.03 10.92
CA PHE A 110 10.68 25.18 10.13
C PHE A 110 9.38 25.03 10.95
N GLY A 111 9.48 24.97 12.28
CA GLY A 111 8.32 24.95 13.18
C GLY A 111 7.54 23.63 13.19
N GLY A 112 8.20 22.52 12.89
CA GLY A 112 7.58 21.19 12.86
C GLY A 112 6.99 20.77 14.20
N GLN A 113 7.62 21.15 15.34
CA GLN A 113 7.09 20.88 16.66
C GLN A 113 5.74 21.57 16.90
N ASP A 114 5.58 22.81 16.42
CA ASP A 114 4.31 23.54 16.53
C ASP A 114 3.25 22.92 15.62
N ASP A 115 3.60 22.50 14.41
CA ASP A 115 2.68 21.79 13.51
C ASP A 115 2.28 20.41 14.09
N ILE A 116 3.18 19.70 14.77
CA ILE A 116 2.84 18.47 15.52
C ILE A 116 1.80 18.78 16.61
N LYS A 117 2.01 19.82 17.45
CA LYS A 117 1.07 20.22 18.50
C LYS A 117 -0.30 20.62 17.95
N LYS A 118 -0.31 21.34 16.81
CA LYS A 118 -1.53 21.80 16.12
C LYS A 118 -2.18 20.73 15.26
N ARG A 119 -1.54 19.56 15.10
CA ARG A 119 -1.99 18.47 14.21
C ARG A 119 -2.12 18.92 12.75
N VAL A 120 -1.10 19.59 12.23
CA VAL A 120 -1.07 20.13 10.87
C VAL A 120 0.04 19.50 10.06
N LEU A 121 -0.26 19.15 8.81
CA LEU A 121 0.71 18.70 7.79
C LEU A 121 0.97 19.86 6.85
N ARG A 122 2.13 20.46 6.96
CA ARG A 122 2.57 21.64 6.19
C ARG A 122 3.82 21.29 5.40
N HIS A 123 3.89 21.69 4.13
CA HIS A 123 5.11 21.60 3.34
C HIS A 123 6.20 22.56 3.87
N VAL A 124 7.45 22.16 3.73
CA VAL A 124 8.58 22.91 4.33
C VAL A 124 8.88 24.18 3.55
N SER A 125 8.93 24.10 2.22
CA SER A 125 9.37 25.19 1.34
C SER A 125 8.85 24.99 -0.08
N ASP A 126 9.13 25.96 -0.97
CA ASP A 126 8.79 25.91 -2.42
C ASP A 126 9.47 24.72 -3.13
N ALA A 127 10.61 24.23 -2.62
CA ALA A 127 11.27 23.02 -3.11
C ALA A 127 10.37 21.75 -3.01
N PHE A 128 9.25 21.84 -2.28
CA PHE A 128 8.24 20.78 -2.25
C PHE A 128 7.75 20.41 -3.66
N SER A 129 7.54 21.39 -4.52
CA SER A 129 7.04 21.21 -5.89
C SER A 129 8.02 20.51 -6.84
N GLU A 130 9.28 20.33 -6.45
CA GLU A 130 10.29 19.70 -7.29
C GLU A 130 10.10 18.17 -7.45
N ASP A 131 9.48 17.49 -6.47
CA ASP A 131 9.18 16.05 -6.53
C ASP A 131 7.67 15.79 -6.45
N PRO A 132 7.02 15.42 -7.56
CA PRO A 132 5.59 15.10 -7.59
C PRO A 132 5.17 13.95 -6.66
N LEU A 133 6.09 13.05 -6.26
CA LEU A 133 5.78 11.98 -5.30
C LEU A 133 5.33 12.53 -3.95
N ARG A 134 5.74 13.74 -3.59
CA ARG A 134 5.34 14.38 -2.34
C ARG A 134 3.83 14.59 -2.23
N ILE A 135 3.11 14.68 -3.35
CA ILE A 135 1.63 14.69 -3.37
C ILE A 135 1.10 13.40 -2.73
N LEU A 136 1.57 12.25 -3.20
CA LEU A 136 1.16 10.94 -2.67
C LEU A 136 1.62 10.75 -1.22
N ARG A 137 2.83 11.21 -0.91
CA ARG A 137 3.37 11.14 0.47
C ARG A 137 2.53 11.95 1.45
N VAL A 138 2.12 13.18 1.10
CA VAL A 138 1.23 14.00 1.96
C VAL A 138 -0.11 13.31 2.12
N ALA A 139 -0.71 12.78 1.04
CA ALA A 139 -1.96 12.04 1.10
C ALA A 139 -1.84 10.84 2.06
N ARG A 140 -0.73 10.09 1.99
CA ARG A 140 -0.47 8.96 2.89
C ARG A 140 -0.27 9.39 4.34
N PHE A 141 0.48 10.46 4.61
CA PHE A 141 0.65 10.97 5.97
C PHE A 141 -0.68 11.50 6.53
N ALA A 142 -1.49 12.19 5.73
CA ALA A 142 -2.81 12.65 6.15
C ALA A 142 -3.72 11.47 6.51
N ALA A 143 -3.71 10.41 5.71
CA ALA A 143 -4.44 9.18 5.98
C ALA A 143 -3.94 8.49 7.25
N ARG A 144 -2.62 8.25 7.34
CA ARG A 144 -1.98 7.55 8.47
C ARG A 144 -2.22 8.23 9.81
N TYR A 145 -2.28 9.57 9.82
CA TYR A 145 -2.46 10.35 11.06
C TYR A 145 -3.86 10.93 11.23
N HIS A 146 -4.80 10.53 10.37
CA HIS A 146 -6.19 10.96 10.45
C HIS A 146 -6.79 10.73 11.85
N TYR A 147 -6.58 9.54 12.41
CA TYR A 147 -7.07 9.16 13.73
C TYR A 147 -6.47 10.00 14.89
N LEU A 148 -5.34 10.69 14.66
CA LEU A 148 -4.74 11.65 15.59
C LEU A 148 -5.27 13.07 15.38
N GLY A 149 -6.18 13.29 14.43
CA GLY A 149 -6.74 14.59 14.12
C GLY A 149 -5.86 15.48 13.24
N PHE A 150 -4.87 14.91 12.53
CA PHE A 150 -4.06 15.70 11.60
C PHE A 150 -4.86 16.13 10.38
N THR A 151 -4.63 17.37 9.96
CA THR A 151 -5.20 17.97 8.76
C THR A 151 -4.10 18.58 7.89
N ILE A 152 -4.35 18.67 6.58
CA ILE A 152 -3.41 19.33 5.65
C ILE A 152 -3.59 20.85 5.77
N ALA A 153 -2.49 21.59 5.92
CA ALA A 153 -2.51 23.04 5.95
C ALA A 153 -3.17 23.60 4.68
N PRO A 154 -3.98 24.66 4.78
CA PRO A 154 -4.69 25.22 3.61
C PRO A 154 -3.79 25.57 2.44
N GLU A 155 -2.65 26.20 2.71
CA GLU A 155 -1.64 26.55 1.70
C GLU A 155 -1.00 25.30 1.07
N THR A 156 -0.75 24.27 1.85
CA THR A 156 -0.25 22.97 1.33
C THR A 156 -1.30 22.31 0.45
N LYS A 157 -2.57 22.31 0.85
CA LYS A 157 -3.65 21.77 0.02
C LYS A 157 -3.79 22.51 -1.30
N GLN A 158 -3.67 23.84 -1.29
CA GLN A 158 -3.69 24.65 -2.50
C GLN A 158 -2.52 24.30 -3.42
N LEU A 159 -1.31 24.12 -2.87
CA LEU A 159 -0.14 23.71 -3.64
C LEU A 159 -0.35 22.32 -4.27
N LEU A 160 -0.85 21.34 -3.51
CA LEU A 160 -1.17 20.00 -4.03
C LEU A 160 -2.14 20.07 -5.21
N ILE A 161 -3.24 20.84 -5.08
CA ILE A 161 -4.23 21.03 -6.15
C ILE A 161 -3.58 21.68 -7.39
N ALA A 162 -2.72 22.67 -7.20
CA ALA A 162 -2.01 23.33 -8.31
C ALA A 162 -1.08 22.35 -9.04
N MET A 163 -0.31 21.55 -8.31
CA MET A 163 0.58 20.52 -8.88
C MET A 163 -0.21 19.45 -9.65
N VAL A 164 -1.33 18.96 -9.10
CA VAL A 164 -2.20 17.99 -9.79
C VAL A 164 -2.76 18.58 -11.08
N LYS A 165 -3.27 19.83 -11.05
CA LYS A 165 -3.77 20.53 -12.25
C LYS A 165 -2.69 20.79 -13.31
N ALA A 166 -1.44 20.96 -12.89
CA ALA A 166 -0.29 21.09 -13.79
C ALA A 166 0.11 19.75 -14.43
N GLY A 167 -0.52 18.63 -14.04
CA GLY A 167 -0.23 17.30 -14.59
C GLY A 167 1.01 16.63 -13.98
N GLU A 168 1.53 17.13 -12.88
CA GLU A 168 2.77 16.62 -12.27
C GLU A 168 2.69 15.12 -11.91
N LEU A 169 1.50 14.61 -11.51
CA LEU A 169 1.31 13.18 -11.20
C LEU A 169 1.56 12.26 -12.38
N THR A 170 1.40 12.76 -13.63
CA THR A 170 1.64 11.94 -14.84
C THR A 170 3.12 11.67 -15.08
N THR A 171 4.01 12.39 -14.41
CA THR A 171 5.46 12.20 -14.50
C THR A 171 5.99 11.10 -13.58
N LEU A 172 5.16 10.60 -12.67
CA LEU A 172 5.54 9.53 -11.74
C LEU A 172 5.63 8.19 -12.44
N THR A 173 6.64 7.41 -12.07
CA THR A 173 6.69 6.01 -12.49
C THR A 173 5.65 5.17 -11.73
N ALA A 174 5.11 4.18 -12.39
CA ALA A 174 4.08 3.30 -11.83
C ALA A 174 4.50 2.64 -10.50
N GLU A 175 5.79 2.27 -10.41
CA GLU A 175 6.36 1.65 -9.21
C GLU A 175 6.38 2.59 -8.01
N ARG A 176 6.66 3.89 -8.24
CA ARG A 176 6.63 4.89 -7.17
C ARG A 176 5.21 5.12 -6.67
N VAL A 177 4.23 5.10 -7.57
CA VAL A 177 2.80 5.21 -7.21
C VAL A 177 2.39 4.00 -6.40
N TRP A 178 2.69 2.78 -6.88
CA TRP A 178 2.36 1.55 -6.17
C TRP A 178 2.97 1.50 -4.77
N LEU A 179 4.24 1.90 -4.63
CA LEU A 179 4.93 1.88 -3.33
C LEU A 179 4.20 2.74 -2.27
N GLU A 180 3.67 3.91 -2.64
CA GLU A 180 2.90 4.74 -1.69
C GLU A 180 1.52 4.15 -1.42
N CYS A 181 0.87 3.50 -2.40
CA CYS A 181 -0.36 2.74 -2.20
C CYS A 181 -0.13 1.56 -1.23
N GLU A 182 0.91 0.76 -1.46
CA GLU A 182 1.26 -0.39 -0.63
C GLU A 182 1.57 0.01 0.82
N LYS A 183 2.32 1.09 1.02
CA LYS A 183 2.57 1.64 2.37
C LYS A 183 1.26 2.10 3.04
N SER A 184 0.35 2.71 2.30
CA SER A 184 -0.94 3.14 2.84
C SER A 184 -1.86 1.97 3.17
N LEU A 185 -1.83 0.89 2.37
CA LEU A 185 -2.51 -0.38 2.68
C LEU A 185 -1.94 -0.99 3.96
N SER A 186 -0.63 -1.05 4.09
CA SER A 186 0.06 -1.57 5.29
C SER A 186 -0.22 -0.74 6.55
N ASP A 187 -0.46 0.57 6.40
CA ASP A 187 -0.87 1.46 7.49
C ASP A 187 -2.37 1.26 7.88
N GLY A 188 -3.14 0.47 7.13
CA GLY A 188 -4.59 0.26 7.31
C GLY A 188 -5.45 1.50 7.02
N ALA A 189 -4.89 2.48 6.31
CA ALA A 189 -5.50 3.80 6.09
C ALA A 189 -5.76 4.13 4.61
N PHE A 190 -5.88 3.09 3.77
CA PHE A 190 -5.95 3.29 2.32
C PHE A 190 -7.24 3.99 1.87
N SER A 191 -8.37 3.79 2.55
CA SER A 191 -9.60 4.53 2.28
C SER A 191 -9.43 6.04 2.49
N ASP A 192 -8.78 6.44 3.57
CA ASP A 192 -8.46 7.86 3.84
C ASP A 192 -7.46 8.42 2.83
N PHE A 193 -6.47 7.60 2.40
CA PHE A 193 -5.51 7.98 1.36
C PHE A 193 -6.22 8.29 0.02
N LEU A 194 -7.12 7.40 -0.42
CA LEU A 194 -7.91 7.62 -1.63
C LEU A 194 -8.79 8.86 -1.52
N ASN A 195 -9.40 9.08 -0.34
CA ASN A 195 -10.25 10.25 -0.09
C ASN A 195 -9.46 11.57 -0.14
N VAL A 196 -8.23 11.59 0.39
CA VAL A 196 -7.35 12.75 0.25
C VAL A 196 -7.02 13.00 -1.22
N LEU A 197 -6.64 11.96 -1.98
CA LEU A 197 -6.36 12.09 -3.42
C LEU A 197 -7.58 12.62 -4.19
N ALA A 198 -8.78 12.08 -3.92
CA ALA A 198 -10.02 12.59 -4.51
C ALA A 198 -10.24 14.07 -4.19
N SER A 199 -9.98 14.49 -2.95
CA SER A 199 -10.19 15.88 -2.50
C SER A 199 -9.28 16.91 -3.18
N ILE A 200 -8.20 16.48 -3.81
CA ILE A 200 -7.25 17.32 -4.56
C ILE A 200 -7.30 17.09 -6.08
N GLY A 201 -8.20 16.18 -6.55
CA GLY A 201 -8.34 15.81 -7.97
C GLY A 201 -7.20 14.94 -8.50
N GLY A 202 -6.56 14.16 -7.62
CA GLY A 202 -5.39 13.33 -7.96
C GLY A 202 -5.65 11.82 -7.97
N LEU A 203 -6.91 11.37 -7.83
CA LEU A 203 -7.21 9.95 -7.74
C LEU A 203 -7.00 9.21 -9.06
N SER A 204 -7.08 9.93 -10.19
CA SER A 204 -6.83 9.39 -11.54
C SER A 204 -5.43 8.84 -11.75
N VAL A 205 -4.45 9.19 -10.91
CA VAL A 205 -3.11 8.59 -10.93
C VAL A 205 -3.16 7.07 -10.67
N ILE A 206 -4.19 6.61 -9.96
CA ILE A 206 -4.46 5.19 -9.68
C ILE A 206 -5.48 4.67 -10.69
N SER A 207 -6.64 5.34 -10.81
CA SER A 207 -7.73 4.95 -11.71
C SER A 207 -8.62 6.13 -12.04
N ALA A 208 -8.77 6.41 -13.34
CA ALA A 208 -9.69 7.40 -13.84
C ALA A 208 -11.17 6.98 -13.62
N GLU A 209 -11.45 5.67 -13.67
CA GLU A 209 -12.77 5.12 -13.43
C GLU A 209 -13.17 5.28 -11.97
N LEU A 210 -12.25 4.98 -11.05
CA LEU A 210 -12.46 5.16 -9.62
C LEU A 210 -12.68 6.64 -9.29
N GLU A 211 -11.92 7.56 -9.89
CA GLU A 211 -12.08 9.00 -9.68
C GLU A 211 -13.47 9.49 -10.10
N LYS A 212 -13.97 9.04 -11.25
CA LYS A 212 -15.31 9.41 -11.75
C LYS A 212 -16.45 8.94 -10.85
N GLN A 213 -16.29 7.78 -10.21
CA GLN A 213 -17.29 7.18 -9.35
C GLN A 213 -17.16 7.63 -7.88
N TRP A 214 -16.03 8.24 -7.50
CA TRP A 214 -15.73 8.57 -6.12
C TRP A 214 -16.74 9.53 -5.51
N ASN A 215 -17.30 9.15 -4.38
CA ASN A 215 -18.24 9.95 -3.61
C ASN A 215 -18.17 9.58 -2.13
N GLU A 216 -18.93 10.29 -1.32
CA GLU A 216 -18.94 10.11 0.14
C GLU A 216 -19.41 8.71 0.57
N ASP A 217 -20.34 8.09 -0.16
CA ASP A 217 -20.87 6.76 0.18
C ASP A 217 -19.85 5.67 -0.10
N ILE A 218 -19.12 5.76 -1.21
CA ILE A 218 -17.98 4.86 -1.51
C ILE A 218 -16.91 5.00 -0.44
N TYR A 219 -16.55 6.22 -0.08
CA TYR A 219 -15.56 6.46 0.97
C TYR A 219 -15.99 5.83 2.31
N LYS A 220 -17.22 6.08 2.77
CA LYS A 220 -17.75 5.51 4.02
C LYS A 220 -17.77 3.99 3.99
N THR A 221 -18.20 3.41 2.87
CA THR A 221 -18.21 1.95 2.69
C THR A 221 -16.82 1.36 2.80
N LEU A 222 -15.84 1.93 2.08
CA LEU A 222 -14.46 1.48 2.15
C LEU A 222 -13.89 1.67 3.55
N LYS A 223 -14.14 2.80 4.19
CA LYS A 223 -13.66 3.07 5.55
C LYS A 223 -14.16 2.00 6.53
N ALA A 224 -15.45 1.68 6.51
CA ALA A 224 -16.02 0.63 7.36
C ALA A 224 -15.38 -0.75 7.11
N ARG A 225 -15.10 -1.11 5.85
CA ARG A 225 -14.40 -2.34 5.48
C ARG A 225 -12.96 -2.37 6.02
N PHE A 226 -12.22 -1.27 5.90
CA PHE A 226 -10.86 -1.17 6.44
C PHE A 226 -10.84 -1.19 7.97
N GLU A 227 -11.80 -0.57 8.64
CA GLU A 227 -11.97 -0.65 10.09
C GLU A 227 -12.27 -2.09 10.53
N TYR A 228 -13.16 -2.80 9.82
CA TYR A 228 -13.40 -4.22 10.06
C TYR A 228 -12.12 -5.05 9.92
N ALA A 229 -11.39 -4.87 8.82
CA ALA A 229 -10.14 -5.59 8.58
C ALA A 229 -9.09 -5.32 9.68
N ASN A 230 -8.94 -4.07 10.11
CA ASN A 230 -8.01 -3.69 11.18
C ASN A 230 -8.40 -4.36 12.51
N ASN A 231 -9.68 -4.37 12.87
CA ASN A 231 -10.18 -4.98 14.10
C ASN A 231 -10.00 -6.51 14.11
N HIS A 232 -9.98 -7.15 12.94
CA HIS A 232 -9.80 -8.60 12.78
C HIS A 232 -8.39 -9.00 12.36
N GLN A 233 -7.42 -8.05 12.37
CA GLN A 233 -6.01 -8.28 12.02
C GLN A 233 -5.81 -8.84 10.58
N LEU A 234 -6.67 -8.46 9.64
CA LEU A 234 -6.63 -8.85 8.23
C LEU A 234 -5.83 -7.80 7.42
N HIS A 235 -4.50 -7.79 7.58
CA HIS A 235 -3.62 -6.74 7.03
C HIS A 235 -2.92 -7.12 5.72
N ASP A 236 -3.32 -8.21 5.07
CA ASP A 236 -2.75 -8.60 3.78
C ASP A 236 -3.07 -7.57 2.68
N THR A 237 -2.04 -7.12 1.97
CA THR A 237 -2.14 -6.09 0.94
C THR A 237 -3.13 -6.45 -0.17
N ALA A 238 -3.17 -7.73 -0.60
CA ALA A 238 -4.05 -8.17 -1.67
C ALA A 238 -5.51 -8.23 -1.21
N LEU A 239 -5.76 -8.65 0.05
CA LEU A 239 -7.10 -8.62 0.64
C LEU A 239 -7.65 -7.19 0.71
N LEU A 240 -6.83 -6.25 1.20
CA LEU A 240 -7.23 -4.86 1.39
C LEU A 240 -7.41 -4.13 0.05
N PHE A 241 -6.50 -4.33 -0.91
CA PHE A 241 -6.64 -3.74 -2.24
C PHE A 241 -7.90 -4.24 -2.96
N SER A 242 -8.25 -5.52 -2.80
CA SER A 242 -9.46 -6.11 -3.39
C SER A 242 -10.74 -5.39 -2.95
N GLN A 243 -10.77 -4.78 -1.74
CA GLN A 243 -11.96 -4.03 -1.28
C GLN A 243 -12.30 -2.84 -2.17
N VAL A 244 -11.29 -2.21 -2.75
CA VAL A 244 -11.46 -1.03 -3.63
C VAL A 244 -11.98 -1.43 -5.01
N THR A 245 -11.74 -2.67 -5.42
CA THR A 245 -11.98 -3.15 -6.79
C THR A 245 -13.23 -4.03 -6.96
N LEU A 246 -13.92 -4.38 -5.88
CA LEU A 246 -15.08 -5.28 -5.93
C LEU A 246 -16.22 -4.78 -6.82
N SER A 247 -16.39 -3.47 -6.98
CA SER A 247 -17.40 -2.85 -7.85
C SER A 247 -16.92 -2.64 -9.29
N LEU A 248 -15.65 -2.89 -9.58
CA LEU A 248 -15.06 -2.70 -10.90
C LEU A 248 -15.13 -3.98 -11.72
N SER A 249 -15.18 -3.84 -13.04
CA SER A 249 -15.05 -4.99 -13.94
C SER A 249 -13.60 -5.52 -13.97
N SER A 250 -13.44 -6.78 -14.39
CA SER A 250 -12.10 -7.37 -14.57
C SER A 250 -11.23 -6.57 -15.56
N GLN A 251 -11.84 -5.89 -16.54
CA GLN A 251 -11.12 -5.03 -17.48
C GLN A 251 -10.60 -3.78 -16.80
N GLU A 252 -11.38 -3.12 -15.94
CA GLU A 252 -10.96 -1.96 -15.16
C GLU A 252 -9.87 -2.33 -14.15
N ILE A 253 -10.00 -3.49 -13.49
CA ILE A 253 -8.95 -4.01 -12.58
C ILE A 253 -7.63 -4.22 -13.34
N ASN A 254 -7.67 -4.81 -14.54
CA ASN A 254 -6.48 -4.96 -15.38
C ASN A 254 -5.91 -3.60 -15.84
N SER A 255 -6.76 -2.61 -16.11
CA SER A 255 -6.33 -1.24 -16.41
C SER A 255 -5.54 -0.64 -15.25
N ILE A 256 -6.07 -0.73 -14.03
CA ILE A 256 -5.37 -0.29 -12.80
C ILE A 256 -4.03 -1.03 -12.66
N ALA A 257 -4.06 -2.36 -12.81
CA ALA A 257 -2.86 -3.19 -12.67
C ALA A 257 -1.74 -2.76 -13.62
N ASN A 258 -2.07 -2.39 -14.84
CA ASN A 258 -1.10 -1.88 -15.82
C ASN A 258 -0.63 -0.45 -15.48
N THR A 259 -1.54 0.41 -15.00
CA THR A 259 -1.26 1.82 -14.68
C THR A 259 -0.26 1.96 -13.54
N ILE A 260 -0.44 1.19 -12.46
CA ILE A 260 0.40 1.30 -11.25
C ILE A 260 1.29 0.08 -11.02
N ARG A 261 1.38 -0.82 -11.99
CA ARG A 261 2.18 -2.06 -11.93
C ARG A 261 1.91 -2.90 -10.69
N LEU A 262 0.64 -3.24 -10.48
CA LEU A 262 0.25 -4.14 -9.41
C LEU A 262 1.00 -5.48 -9.47
N PRO A 263 1.43 -6.04 -8.34
CA PRO A 263 1.87 -7.43 -8.27
C PRO A 263 0.77 -8.38 -8.79
N ASN A 264 1.17 -9.43 -9.50
CA ASN A 264 0.22 -10.37 -10.09
C ASN A 264 -0.71 -11.00 -9.04
N GLU A 265 -0.20 -11.29 -7.86
CA GLU A 265 -0.99 -11.86 -6.75
C GLU A 265 -2.11 -10.92 -6.29
N VAL A 266 -1.84 -9.61 -6.22
CA VAL A 266 -2.83 -8.58 -5.84
C VAL A 266 -3.91 -8.48 -6.91
N ARG A 267 -3.49 -8.38 -8.19
CA ARG A 267 -4.40 -8.33 -9.34
C ARG A 267 -5.28 -9.57 -9.42
N ASP A 268 -4.69 -10.75 -9.33
CA ASP A 268 -5.39 -12.02 -9.50
C ASP A 268 -6.41 -12.24 -8.40
N LEU A 269 -6.10 -11.89 -7.14
CA LEU A 269 -7.07 -11.95 -6.06
C LEU A 269 -8.22 -10.96 -6.26
N ALA A 270 -7.94 -9.73 -6.67
CA ALA A 270 -8.96 -8.72 -6.96
C ALA A 270 -9.95 -9.19 -8.04
N ILE A 271 -9.43 -9.75 -9.15
CA ILE A 271 -10.25 -10.29 -10.23
C ILE A 271 -11.08 -11.50 -9.75
N ASN A 272 -10.45 -12.42 -9.02
CA ASN A 272 -11.14 -13.60 -8.50
C ASN A 272 -12.27 -13.21 -7.53
N ALA A 273 -12.01 -12.28 -6.62
CA ALA A 273 -13.02 -11.80 -5.68
C ALA A 273 -14.18 -11.12 -6.41
N GLN A 274 -13.89 -10.22 -7.34
CA GLN A 274 -14.91 -9.54 -8.16
C GLN A 274 -15.75 -10.54 -8.98
N THR A 275 -15.12 -11.53 -9.61
CA THR A 275 -15.81 -12.51 -10.49
C THR A 275 -16.73 -13.43 -9.69
N HIS A 276 -16.33 -13.83 -8.49
CA HIS A 276 -17.03 -14.87 -7.73
C HIS A 276 -17.85 -14.33 -6.56
N GLN A 277 -17.86 -13.02 -6.30
CA GLN A 277 -18.59 -12.44 -5.18
C GLN A 277 -20.08 -12.76 -5.20
N ALA A 278 -20.73 -12.74 -6.37
CA ALA A 278 -22.17 -12.99 -6.48
C ALA A 278 -22.55 -14.40 -6.03
N VAL A 279 -21.75 -15.40 -6.39
CA VAL A 279 -21.99 -16.80 -6.01
C VAL A 279 -21.63 -17.04 -4.55
N LEU A 280 -20.46 -16.63 -4.13
CA LEU A 280 -19.93 -16.95 -2.79
C LEU A 280 -20.59 -16.13 -1.67
N ALA A 281 -21.16 -14.96 -1.97
CA ALA A 281 -21.92 -14.16 -1.03
C ALA A 281 -23.43 -14.42 -1.10
N SER A 282 -23.89 -15.36 -1.93
CA SER A 282 -25.31 -15.76 -2.02
C SER A 282 -25.71 -16.58 -0.78
N GLU A 283 -26.94 -16.38 -0.32
CA GLU A 283 -27.56 -17.22 0.72
C GLU A 283 -27.97 -18.61 0.18
N GLN A 284 -28.20 -18.73 -1.13
CA GLN A 284 -28.65 -19.95 -1.78
C GLN A 284 -27.95 -20.13 -3.14
N PRO A 285 -26.63 -20.35 -3.18
CA PRO A 285 -25.97 -20.64 -4.44
C PRO A 285 -26.35 -22.06 -4.91
N SER A 286 -26.52 -22.24 -6.20
CA SER A 286 -26.78 -23.59 -6.77
C SER A 286 -25.50 -24.43 -6.76
N CYS A 287 -25.68 -25.77 -6.78
CA CYS A 287 -24.58 -26.73 -6.87
C CYS A 287 -23.66 -26.46 -8.07
N ASP A 288 -24.24 -26.16 -9.23
CA ASP A 288 -23.50 -25.89 -10.46
C ASP A 288 -22.71 -24.61 -10.40
N GLU A 289 -23.26 -23.54 -9.82
CA GLU A 289 -22.53 -22.27 -9.61
C GLU A 289 -21.33 -22.45 -8.70
N VAL A 290 -21.52 -23.18 -7.59
CA VAL A 290 -20.43 -23.48 -6.64
C VAL A 290 -19.35 -24.33 -7.31
N PHE A 291 -19.73 -25.37 -8.07
CA PHE A 291 -18.79 -26.22 -8.79
C PHE A 291 -17.97 -25.43 -9.83
N ASN A 292 -18.64 -24.58 -10.61
CA ASN A 292 -17.98 -23.71 -11.58
C ASN A 292 -17.03 -22.73 -10.91
N CYS A 293 -17.43 -22.13 -9.79
CA CYS A 293 -16.59 -21.26 -8.98
C CYS A 293 -15.32 -21.99 -8.51
N PHE A 294 -15.44 -23.20 -7.96
CA PHE A 294 -14.30 -24.00 -7.51
C PHE A 294 -13.36 -24.36 -8.66
N ASN A 295 -13.88 -24.66 -9.85
CA ASN A 295 -13.06 -24.92 -11.04
C ASN A 295 -12.31 -23.67 -11.50
N GLN A 296 -12.96 -22.52 -11.55
CA GLN A 296 -12.35 -21.26 -12.00
C GLN A 296 -11.30 -20.75 -11.01
N LEU A 297 -11.52 -20.95 -9.71
CA LEU A 297 -10.55 -20.65 -8.67
C LEU A 297 -9.37 -21.66 -8.62
N ASP A 298 -9.44 -22.74 -9.42
CA ASP A 298 -8.45 -23.83 -9.40
C ASP A 298 -8.32 -24.48 -8.01
N LEU A 299 -9.44 -24.68 -7.30
CA LEU A 299 -9.48 -25.20 -5.94
C LEU A 299 -8.67 -26.50 -5.76
N TRP A 300 -8.63 -27.30 -6.82
CA TRP A 300 -7.97 -28.62 -6.82
C TRP A 300 -6.47 -28.56 -6.64
N ARG A 301 -5.83 -27.51 -7.17
CA ARG A 301 -4.38 -27.30 -7.13
C ARG A 301 -3.97 -26.15 -6.23
N ARG A 302 -4.85 -25.15 -6.07
CA ARG A 302 -4.58 -23.89 -5.36
C ARG A 302 -5.71 -23.54 -4.41
N PRO A 303 -5.96 -24.36 -3.38
CA PRO A 303 -7.07 -24.18 -2.45
C PRO A 303 -7.00 -22.86 -1.67
N GLU A 304 -5.81 -22.31 -1.51
CA GLU A 304 -5.56 -21.02 -0.85
C GLU A 304 -6.30 -19.86 -1.55
N ARG A 305 -6.47 -19.90 -2.87
CA ARG A 305 -7.21 -18.87 -3.63
C ARG A 305 -8.66 -18.75 -3.18
N PHE A 306 -9.33 -19.87 -2.99
CA PHE A 306 -10.69 -19.90 -2.49
C PHE A 306 -10.77 -19.29 -1.09
N GLN A 307 -9.85 -19.65 -0.19
CA GLN A 307 -9.80 -19.10 1.16
C GLN A 307 -9.54 -17.59 1.17
N GLN A 308 -8.67 -17.11 0.29
CA GLN A 308 -8.41 -15.68 0.14
C GLN A 308 -9.66 -14.92 -0.35
N VAL A 309 -10.38 -15.47 -1.34
CA VAL A 309 -11.63 -14.86 -1.81
C VAL A 309 -12.67 -14.81 -0.70
N LEU A 310 -12.85 -15.88 0.08
CA LEU A 310 -13.75 -15.85 1.25
C LEU A 310 -13.41 -14.74 2.23
N LYS A 311 -12.11 -14.54 2.53
CA LYS A 311 -11.65 -13.44 3.40
C LYS A 311 -11.92 -12.05 2.79
N VAL A 312 -11.74 -11.87 1.49
CA VAL A 312 -12.11 -10.61 0.82
C VAL A 312 -13.60 -10.32 1.01
N LEU A 313 -14.44 -11.32 0.81
CA LEU A 313 -15.91 -11.17 0.95
C LEU A 313 -16.33 -10.98 2.41
N GLU A 314 -15.68 -11.63 3.36
CA GLU A 314 -15.88 -11.40 4.80
C GLU A 314 -15.63 -9.94 5.17
N ILE A 315 -14.51 -9.36 4.72
CA ILE A 315 -14.22 -7.93 4.92
C ILE A 315 -15.30 -7.06 4.27
N SER A 316 -15.69 -7.40 3.04
CA SER A 316 -16.70 -6.64 2.29
C SER A 316 -18.07 -6.63 2.96
N LEU A 317 -18.48 -7.77 3.49
CA LEU A 317 -19.76 -7.97 4.19
C LEU A 317 -19.70 -7.55 5.67
N GLN A 318 -18.49 -7.47 6.24
CA GLN A 318 -18.21 -7.23 7.67
C GLN A 318 -18.74 -8.37 8.57
N HIS A 319 -18.91 -9.54 8.01
CA HIS A 319 -19.25 -10.81 8.66
C HIS A 319 -18.88 -11.98 7.74
N PRO A 320 -18.77 -13.23 8.23
CA PRO A 320 -18.54 -14.38 7.38
C PRO A 320 -19.61 -14.49 6.27
N VAL A 321 -19.22 -15.01 5.10
CA VAL A 321 -20.17 -15.23 4.01
C VAL A 321 -21.32 -16.14 4.45
N PRO A 322 -22.55 -15.98 3.93
CA PRO A 322 -23.75 -16.69 4.42
C PRO A 322 -23.58 -18.21 4.51
N CYS A 323 -23.05 -18.83 3.46
CA CYS A 323 -22.84 -20.28 3.39
C CYS A 323 -21.42 -20.72 3.72
N HIS A 324 -20.67 -20.00 4.55
CA HIS A 324 -19.24 -20.24 4.82
C HIS A 324 -18.93 -21.68 5.19
N GLU A 325 -19.68 -22.26 6.12
CA GLU A 325 -19.47 -23.65 6.58
C GLU A 325 -19.76 -24.65 5.45
N SER A 326 -20.90 -24.53 4.78
CA SER A 326 -21.28 -25.39 3.66
C SER A 326 -20.29 -25.30 2.50
N LEU A 327 -19.84 -24.09 2.14
CA LEU A 327 -18.80 -23.86 1.13
C LEU A 327 -17.48 -24.54 1.50
N THR A 328 -17.05 -24.42 2.76
CA THR A 328 -15.81 -25.01 3.24
C THR A 328 -15.89 -26.54 3.28
N LEU A 329 -17.01 -27.10 3.74
CA LEU A 329 -17.23 -28.55 3.76
C LEU A 329 -17.30 -29.12 2.34
N ALA A 330 -18.07 -28.48 1.45
CA ALA A 330 -18.17 -28.87 0.04
C ALA A 330 -16.81 -28.85 -0.66
N ALA A 331 -16.02 -27.79 -0.45
CA ALA A 331 -14.67 -27.65 -1.00
C ALA A 331 -13.74 -28.79 -0.53
N ASN A 332 -13.76 -29.11 0.76
CA ASN A 332 -12.95 -30.19 1.33
C ASN A 332 -13.38 -31.59 0.80
N GLN A 333 -14.68 -31.85 0.73
CA GLN A 333 -15.21 -33.12 0.21
C GLN A 333 -14.92 -33.28 -1.28
N ALA A 334 -15.15 -32.27 -2.08
CA ALA A 334 -14.86 -32.31 -3.52
C ALA A 334 -13.37 -32.44 -3.81
N LYS A 335 -12.50 -31.81 -3.01
CA LYS A 335 -11.03 -31.94 -3.13
C LYS A 335 -10.55 -33.34 -2.75
N ALA A 336 -11.21 -34.02 -1.82
CA ALA A 336 -10.85 -35.37 -1.37
C ALA A 336 -11.15 -36.45 -2.45
N VAL A 337 -11.91 -36.14 -3.50
CA VAL A 337 -12.18 -37.08 -4.60
C VAL A 337 -10.88 -37.41 -5.32
N ASN A 338 -10.45 -38.66 -5.22
CA ASN A 338 -9.16 -39.13 -5.76
C ASN A 338 -9.34 -39.71 -7.17
N PRO A 339 -8.64 -39.21 -8.20
CA PRO A 339 -8.68 -39.77 -9.56
C PRO A 339 -8.29 -41.26 -9.63
N GLN A 340 -7.46 -41.75 -8.72
CA GLN A 340 -6.96 -43.14 -8.70
C GLN A 340 -8.10 -44.17 -8.55
N GLN A 341 -9.19 -43.82 -7.86
CA GLN A 341 -10.35 -44.69 -7.72
C GLN A 341 -11.02 -45.03 -9.08
N PHE A 342 -11.03 -44.09 -10.02
CA PHE A 342 -11.61 -44.29 -11.35
C PHE A 342 -10.68 -45.12 -12.23
N ILE A 343 -9.37 -44.91 -12.11
CA ILE A 343 -8.37 -45.73 -12.80
C ILE A 343 -8.45 -47.18 -12.33
N ALA A 344 -8.61 -47.42 -11.04
CA ALA A 344 -8.80 -48.76 -10.48
C ALA A 344 -10.08 -49.48 -10.95
N GLN A 345 -11.14 -48.66 -11.31
CA GLN A 345 -12.39 -49.16 -11.90
C GLN A 345 -12.26 -49.40 -13.41
N GLY A 346 -11.08 -49.20 -14.01
CA GLY A 346 -10.84 -49.42 -15.44
C GLY A 346 -11.20 -48.24 -16.36
N ILE A 347 -11.57 -47.08 -15.81
CA ILE A 347 -11.83 -45.87 -16.58
C ILE A 347 -10.52 -45.33 -17.14
N LYS A 348 -10.47 -44.92 -18.40
CA LYS A 348 -9.24 -44.49 -19.08
C LYS A 348 -9.43 -43.17 -19.86
N GLY A 349 -8.33 -42.47 -20.09
CA GLY A 349 -8.29 -41.32 -20.99
C GLY A 349 -9.18 -40.17 -20.53
N ALA A 350 -9.95 -39.60 -21.45
CA ALA A 350 -10.85 -38.46 -21.21
C ALA A 350 -11.99 -38.75 -20.23
N ASP A 351 -12.41 -40.05 -20.13
CA ASP A 351 -13.52 -40.44 -19.27
C ASP A 351 -13.16 -40.29 -17.77
N ILE A 352 -11.85 -40.32 -17.41
CA ILE A 352 -11.41 -40.05 -16.04
C ILE A 352 -11.78 -38.63 -15.64
N LYS A 353 -11.62 -37.65 -16.55
CA LYS A 353 -12.00 -36.24 -16.27
C LYS A 353 -13.49 -36.12 -16.00
N THR A 354 -14.29 -36.71 -16.85
CA THR A 354 -15.79 -36.71 -16.71
C THR A 354 -16.22 -37.36 -15.42
N ALA A 355 -15.70 -38.56 -15.08
CA ALA A 355 -16.01 -39.26 -13.84
C ALA A 355 -15.60 -38.44 -12.60
N LEU A 356 -14.42 -37.78 -12.66
CA LEU A 356 -13.93 -36.92 -11.60
C LEU A 356 -14.83 -35.68 -11.39
N GLU A 357 -15.26 -35.02 -12.47
CA GLU A 357 -16.17 -33.89 -12.42
C GLU A 357 -17.53 -34.26 -11.83
N GLN A 358 -18.10 -35.40 -12.27
CA GLN A 358 -19.35 -35.91 -11.73
C GLN A 358 -19.27 -36.24 -10.24
N ALA A 359 -18.20 -36.89 -9.83
CA ALA A 359 -18.01 -37.25 -8.41
C ALA A 359 -17.81 -36.00 -7.52
N ARG A 360 -17.11 -34.97 -8.02
CA ARG A 360 -16.97 -33.67 -7.33
C ARG A 360 -18.31 -32.93 -7.24
N LEU A 361 -19.07 -32.90 -8.33
CA LEU A 361 -20.41 -32.31 -8.35
C LEU A 361 -21.34 -33.03 -7.34
N SER A 362 -21.31 -34.38 -7.31
CA SER A 362 -22.05 -35.18 -6.33
C SER A 362 -21.61 -34.92 -4.88
N ALA A 363 -20.34 -34.60 -4.65
CA ALA A 363 -19.88 -34.23 -3.31
C ALA A 363 -20.41 -32.85 -2.88
N ILE A 364 -20.50 -31.90 -3.83
CA ILE A 364 -21.00 -30.53 -3.61
C ILE A 364 -22.53 -30.53 -3.41
N SER A 365 -23.26 -31.35 -4.18
CA SER A 365 -24.73 -31.43 -4.12
C SER A 365 -25.30 -31.90 -2.76
N ARG A 366 -24.44 -32.38 -1.87
CA ARG A 366 -24.84 -32.70 -0.48
C ARG A 366 -25.05 -31.44 0.37
N TYR A 367 -24.52 -30.30 -0.05
CA TYR A 367 -24.53 -29.04 0.68
C TYR A 367 -25.33 -27.95 -0.08
N PHE A 368 -25.48 -28.11 -1.38
CA PHE A 368 -26.17 -27.17 -2.28
C PHE A 368 -27.10 -27.93 -3.23
N SER A 369 -28.33 -27.45 -3.38
CA SER A 369 -29.35 -28.00 -4.29
C SER A 369 -29.21 -27.47 -5.72
#